data_6ee35250211d3f0f93ad05b2565df952
#
_entry.id   6ee35250211d3f0f93ad05b2565df952
#
_cell.length_a   1.000
_cell.length_b   1.000
_cell.length_c   1.000
_cell.angle_alpha   90.00
_cell.angle_beta   90.00
_cell.angle_gamma   90.00
#
_symmetry.space_group_name_H-M   'P 1'
#
loop_
_entity.id
_entity.type
_entity.pdbx_description
1 polymer ?
#
loop_
_entity_poly.entity_id
_entity_poly.type
_entity_poly.pdbx_seq_one_letter_code
_entity_poly.pdbx_strand_id
1 'polypeptide(L)' 'MNSISFTVEEENLICMYHHDDRRRTMTAISGALPDMDADMRQLAGQIIQKLHNMTDAAFEEAKFSMALSDTE' A
#
# COMPACT_ATOMS: atom_id res chain seq x y z
N MET A 1 8.16 -15.73 -11.55
CA MET A 1 7.72 -14.76 -11.36
C MET A 1 7.04 -14.46 -10.20
N ASN A 2 7.33 -13.61 -9.52
CA ASN A 2 6.81 -13.32 -8.37
C ASN A 2 5.89 -12.25 -8.44
N SER A 3 4.68 -12.47 -8.19
CA SER A 3 3.81 -11.43 -8.17
C SER A 3 3.45 -11.11 -6.77
N ILE A 4 3.57 -9.91 -6.37
CA ILE A 4 3.22 -9.47 -5.04
C ILE A 4 1.77 -9.06 -5.08
N SER A 5 0.96 -9.67 -4.26
CA SER A 5 -0.42 -9.27 -4.21
C SER A 5 -0.80 -8.80 -2.84
N PHE A 6 -1.83 -7.99 -2.78
CA PHE A 6 -2.30 -7.41 -1.53
C PHE A 6 -3.69 -7.92 -1.21
N THR A 7 -3.95 -8.08 0.06
CA THR A 7 -5.30 -8.44 0.49
C THR A 7 -6.19 -7.21 0.43
N VAL A 8 -7.48 -7.41 0.58
CA VAL A 8 -8.42 -6.30 0.56
C VAL A 8 -8.11 -5.32 1.68
N GLU A 9 -7.77 -5.81 2.85
CA GLU A 9 -7.43 -4.94 3.95
C GLU A 9 -6.20 -4.13 3.65
N GLU A 10 -5.22 -4.76 3.04
CA GLU A 10 -4.01 -4.05 2.69
C GLU A 10 -4.30 -2.99 1.64
N GLU A 11 -5.12 -3.31 0.67
CA GLU A 11 -5.46 -2.34 -0.36
C GLU A 11 -6.20 -1.15 0.23
N ASN A 12 -7.08 -1.41 1.17
CA ASN A 12 -7.78 -0.32 1.81
C ASN A 12 -6.82 0.63 2.50
N LEU A 13 -5.85 0.08 3.21
CA LEU A 13 -4.89 0.90 3.91
C LEU A 13 -4.03 1.68 2.93
N ILE A 14 -3.60 1.03 1.89
CA ILE A 14 -2.78 1.70 0.89
C ILE A 14 -3.55 2.86 0.28
N CYS A 15 -4.82 2.67 -0.02
CA CYS A 15 -5.60 3.74 -0.62
C CYS A 15 -5.71 4.96 0.27
N MET A 16 -5.72 4.76 1.57
CA MET A 16 -5.79 5.87 2.49
C MET A 16 -4.52 6.72 2.45
N TYR A 17 -3.39 6.10 2.13
CA TYR A 17 -2.11 6.79 2.16
C TYR A 17 -1.44 6.84 0.79
N HIS A 18 -2.17 6.51 -0.25
CA HIS A 18 -1.60 6.39 -1.58
C HIS A 18 -1.10 7.71 -2.11
N HIS A 19 0.06 7.68 -2.69
CA HIS A 19 0.65 8.83 -3.34
C HIS A 19 1.05 8.43 -4.76
N ASP A 20 1.59 9.36 -5.48
CA ASP A 20 1.92 9.15 -6.87
C ASP A 20 2.97 8.10 -7.07
N ASP A 21 3.86 7.90 -6.14
CA ASP A 21 4.89 6.92 -6.34
C ASP A 21 5.01 6.01 -5.13
N ARG A 22 5.71 4.93 -5.34
CA ARG A 22 5.86 3.87 -4.36
C ARG A 22 6.56 4.36 -3.09
N ARG A 23 7.63 5.13 -3.28
CA ARG A 23 8.38 5.60 -2.15
C ARG A 23 7.57 6.52 -1.28
N ARG A 24 6.80 7.42 -1.87
CA ARG A 24 6.00 8.34 -1.09
C ARG A 24 4.91 7.62 -0.34
N THR A 25 4.33 6.60 -0.97
CA THR A 25 3.31 5.80 -0.30
C THR A 25 3.91 5.10 0.91
N MET A 26 5.09 4.51 0.76
CA MET A 26 5.75 3.85 1.88
C MET A 26 6.04 4.83 2.99
N THR A 27 6.50 6.01 2.64
CA THR A 27 6.83 7.02 3.63
C THR A 27 5.59 7.47 4.38
N ALA A 28 4.50 7.64 3.67
CA ALA A 28 3.26 8.06 4.30
C ALA A 28 2.76 7.02 5.30
N ILE A 29 2.84 5.76 4.91
CA ILE A 29 2.39 4.69 5.81
C ILE A 29 3.33 4.61 7.02
N SER A 30 4.61 4.69 6.77
CA SER A 30 5.58 4.66 7.85
C SER A 30 5.36 5.80 8.83
N GLY A 31 5.08 6.97 8.31
CA GLY A 31 4.87 8.13 9.17
C GLY A 31 3.61 8.02 10.01
N ALA A 32 2.67 7.21 9.57
CA ALA A 32 1.44 7.04 10.31
C ALA A 32 1.50 5.91 11.35
N LEU A 33 2.57 5.11 11.31
CA LEU A 33 2.67 3.98 12.22
C LEU A 33 2.46 4.32 13.70
N PRO A 34 3.04 5.39 14.19
CA PRO A 34 2.87 5.69 15.61
C PRO A 34 1.42 5.93 16.03
N ASP A 35 0.58 6.31 15.07
CA ASP A 35 -0.80 6.57 15.38
C ASP A 35 -1.68 5.36 15.21
N MET A 36 -1.13 4.25 14.80
CA MET A 36 -1.91 3.05 14.56
C MET A 36 -1.90 2.16 15.77
N ASP A 37 -2.96 1.38 15.92
CA ASP A 37 -2.97 0.40 17.00
C ASP A 37 -2.13 -0.81 16.56
N ALA A 38 -2.00 -1.79 17.43
CA ALA A 38 -1.11 -2.91 17.19
C ALA A 38 -1.47 -3.68 15.93
N ASP A 39 -2.74 -3.92 15.71
CA ASP A 39 -3.17 -4.68 14.55
C ASP A 39 -2.91 -3.92 13.26
N MET A 40 -3.21 -2.65 13.25
CA MET A 40 -2.98 -1.84 12.07
C MET A 40 -1.51 -1.69 11.81
N ARG A 41 -0.71 -1.59 12.86
CA ARG A 41 0.73 -1.46 12.71
C ARG A 41 1.31 -2.71 12.08
N GLN A 42 0.79 -3.86 12.45
CA GLN A 42 1.27 -5.08 11.89
C GLN A 42 0.90 -5.17 10.41
N LEU A 43 -0.32 -4.78 10.08
CA LEU A 43 -0.77 -4.78 8.70
C LEU A 43 0.06 -3.80 7.87
N ALA A 44 0.30 -2.63 8.41
CA ALA A 44 1.09 -1.62 7.71
C ALA A 44 2.52 -2.09 7.49
N GLY A 45 3.07 -2.80 8.45
CA GLY A 45 4.41 -3.34 8.31
C GLY A 45 4.50 -4.34 7.16
N GLN A 46 3.48 -5.17 7.01
CA GLN A 46 3.44 -6.11 5.91
C GLN A 46 3.36 -5.37 4.58
N ILE A 47 2.56 -4.33 4.54
CA ILE A 47 2.41 -3.53 3.34
C ILE A 47 3.72 -2.87 2.96
N ILE A 48 4.39 -2.28 3.92
CA ILE A 48 5.65 -1.61 3.66
C ILE A 48 6.66 -2.61 3.10
N GLN A 49 6.69 -3.79 3.66
CA GLN A 49 7.60 -4.79 3.19
C GLN A 49 7.28 -5.19 1.75
N LYS A 50 6.01 -5.36 1.44
CA LYS A 50 5.61 -5.70 0.08
C LYS A 50 5.95 -4.57 -0.88
N LEU A 51 5.70 -3.34 -0.48
CA LEU A 51 6.01 -2.21 -1.33
C LEU A 51 7.51 -2.09 -1.54
N HIS A 52 8.28 -2.38 -0.52
CA HIS A 52 9.72 -2.31 -0.61
C HIS A 52 10.24 -3.32 -1.63
N ASN A 53 9.61 -4.46 -1.71
CA ASN A 53 10.07 -5.52 -2.59
C ASN A 53 9.55 -5.43 -4.01
N MET A 54 8.64 -4.52 -4.28
CA MET A 54 8.16 -4.41 -5.65
C MET A 54 8.89 -3.28 -6.36
N THR A 55 8.84 -3.30 -7.67
CA THR A 55 9.44 -2.24 -8.45
C THR A 55 8.46 -1.10 -8.64
N ASP A 56 8.96 0.03 -9.06
CA ASP A 56 8.09 1.16 -9.36
C ASP A 56 7.11 0.81 -10.47
N ALA A 57 7.57 0.07 -11.46
CA ALA A 57 6.69 -0.33 -12.54
C ALA A 57 5.57 -1.23 -12.04
N ALA A 58 5.91 -2.16 -11.16
CA ALA A 58 4.91 -3.05 -10.60
C ALA A 58 3.91 -2.27 -9.75
N PHE A 59 4.38 -1.29 -9.02
CA PHE A 59 3.51 -0.46 -8.22
C PHE A 59 2.51 0.28 -9.10
N GLU A 60 2.99 0.83 -10.18
CA GLU A 60 2.13 1.53 -11.09
C GLU A 60 1.12 0.62 -11.74
N GLU A 61 1.55 -0.57 -12.06
CA GLU A 61 0.64 -1.51 -12.65
C GLU A 61 -0.41 -2.01 -11.70
N ALA A 62 -0.07 -2.11 -10.42
CA ALA A 62 -1.04 -2.56 -9.44
C ALA A 62 -2.20 -1.61 -9.37
N LYS A 63 -1.92 -0.31 -9.60
CA LYS A 63 -2.92 0.64 -9.64
C LYS A 63 -3.93 0.51 -8.56
N PHE A 64 -3.62 0.62 -7.35
CA PHE A 64 -4.52 0.48 -6.26
C PHE A 64 -5.80 1.22 -6.56
N SER A 65 -6.59 0.60 -7.32
CA SER A 65 -7.60 1.32 -7.98
C SER A 65 -8.94 1.25 -7.33
N MET A 66 -8.99 0.92 -6.08
CA MET A 66 -10.20 0.94 -5.46
C MET A 66 -10.92 2.19 -5.66
N ALA A 67 -10.19 3.24 -5.66
CA ALA A 67 -10.81 4.51 -5.85
C ALA A 67 -11.40 4.65 -7.20
N LEU A 68 -10.84 3.92 -8.14
CA LEU A 68 -11.29 4.08 -9.45
C LEU A 68 -12.45 3.23 -9.75
N SER A 69 -12.55 2.18 -9.04
CA SER A 69 -13.48 1.22 -9.39
C SER A 69 -14.88 1.73 -9.36
N ASP A 70 -15.03 2.78 -8.71
CA ASP A 70 -16.30 3.21 -8.63
C ASP A 70 -16.74 3.96 -9.77
N THR A 71 -15.97 4.19 -10.62
CA THR A 71 -16.39 4.89 -11.66
C THR A 71 -17.06 4.03 -12.57
N GLU A 72 -17.16 3.60 -12.59
CA GLU A 72 -17.65 3.09 -13.44
C GLU A 72 -18.22 2.91 -13.56
#